data_9d214ec65e1451d9e8866ec8be1dccdc
#
_entry.id   9d214ec65e1451d9e8866ec8be1dccdc
#
_cell.length_a   1.000
_cell.length_b   1.000
_cell.length_c   1.000
_cell.angle_alpha   90.00
_cell.angle_beta   90.00
_cell.angle_gamma   90.00
#
_symmetry.space_group_name_H-M   'P 1'
#
loop_
_entity.id
_entity.type
_entity.pdbx_description
1 polymer ?
#
loop_
_entity_poly.entity_id
_entity_poly.type
_entity_poly.pdbx_seq_one_letter_code
_entity_poly.pdbx_strand_id
1 'polypeptide(L)'
;MTESKQICGADLLRNPQLNRADAFTQEERDARGLRGLLPPAVSTMELQVKRTLALLDRCPTALDKFLMLDSLHATDEDLYFKILIDYIDDYMPVVYTPTVGEVCQKFSHIYRYPRGAFISINDKGRVREIIENCPNEEVDVIVVTDGQRILGLGDLGINGMGIPCGKLSLYTACAGIAPEKTLPV
;
A
#
# COMPACT_ATOMS: atom_id res chain seq x y z
N MET A 1 -14.93 25.92 10.79
CA MET A 1 -14.80 25.14 9.56
C MET A 1 -13.44 25.49 8.97
N THR A 2 -12.42 24.70 9.23
CA THR A 2 -11.10 24.85 8.62
C THR A 2 -11.23 24.40 7.17
N GLU A 3 -11.06 25.32 6.21
CA GLU A 3 -10.89 24.95 4.80
C GLU A 3 -9.78 23.91 4.71
N SER A 4 -10.11 22.69 4.29
CA SER A 4 -9.12 21.66 4.03
C SER A 4 -8.20 22.20 2.93
N LYS A 5 -6.97 22.55 3.30
CA LYS A 5 -5.97 23.07 2.38
C LYS A 5 -5.72 22.02 1.31
N GLN A 6 -6.10 22.30 0.08
CA GLN A 6 -5.93 21.36 -1.04
C GLN A 6 -4.44 21.00 -1.16
N ILE A 7 -4.12 19.70 -1.09
CA ILE A 7 -2.75 19.18 -1.24
C ILE A 7 -2.27 19.44 -2.66
N CYS A 8 -1.11 20.09 -2.82
CA CYS A 8 -0.54 20.54 -4.10
C CYS A 8 0.97 20.30 -4.17
N GLY A 9 1.54 20.42 -5.36
CA GLY A 9 2.99 20.37 -5.57
C GLY A 9 3.62 19.04 -5.16
N ALA A 10 4.79 19.11 -4.55
CA ALA A 10 5.54 17.91 -4.14
C ALA A 10 4.82 17.08 -3.08
N ASP A 11 3.99 17.68 -2.23
CA ASP A 11 3.25 16.96 -1.21
C ASP A 11 2.14 16.08 -1.82
N LEU A 12 1.53 16.53 -2.93
CA LEU A 12 0.60 15.71 -3.70
C LEU A 12 1.29 14.46 -4.26
N LEU A 13 2.50 14.59 -4.79
CA LEU A 13 3.28 13.48 -5.34
C LEU A 13 3.81 12.51 -4.27
N ARG A 14 3.79 12.92 -3.00
CA ARG A 14 4.15 12.07 -1.85
C ARG A 14 2.96 11.36 -1.22
N ASN A 15 1.74 11.73 -1.60
CA ASN A 15 0.54 11.11 -1.09
C ASN A 15 0.13 9.95 -2.02
N PRO A 16 0.24 8.68 -1.60
CA PRO A 16 -0.02 7.53 -2.46
C PRO A 16 -1.46 7.45 -2.98
N GLN A 17 -2.43 7.99 -2.23
CA GLN A 17 -3.86 7.99 -2.59
C GLN A 17 -4.21 9.06 -3.64
N LEU A 18 -3.36 10.06 -3.80
CA LEU A 18 -3.60 11.19 -4.71
C LEU A 18 -2.61 11.24 -5.86
N ASN A 19 -1.47 10.59 -5.71
CA ASN A 19 -0.42 10.55 -6.71
C ASN A 19 -0.83 9.65 -7.88
N ARG A 20 -0.64 10.15 -9.10
CA ARG A 20 -0.82 9.43 -10.35
C ARG A 20 0.42 9.54 -11.24
N ALA A 21 1.55 9.85 -10.62
CA ALA A 21 2.85 10.03 -11.29
C ALA A 21 2.74 10.89 -12.57
N ASP A 22 3.21 10.38 -13.72
CA ASP A 22 3.20 11.09 -14.99
C ASP A 22 1.84 11.07 -15.74
N ALA A 23 0.78 10.50 -15.13
CA ALA A 23 -0.57 10.49 -15.71
C ALA A 23 -1.38 11.78 -15.46
N PHE A 24 -0.91 12.70 -14.60
CA PHE A 24 -1.56 14.00 -14.48
C PHE A 24 -1.57 14.74 -15.83
N THR A 25 -2.75 15.20 -16.27
CA THR A 25 -2.90 16.00 -17.47
C THR A 25 -2.21 17.36 -17.37
N GLN A 26 -2.01 18.06 -18.49
CA GLN A 26 -1.37 19.37 -18.46
C GLN A 26 -2.16 20.38 -17.62
N GLU A 27 -3.49 20.34 -17.72
CA GLU A 27 -4.42 21.19 -16.96
C GLU A 27 -4.34 20.90 -15.45
N GLU A 28 -4.30 19.62 -15.07
CA GLU A 28 -4.13 19.22 -13.67
C GLU A 28 -2.76 19.64 -13.13
N ARG A 29 -1.70 19.55 -13.94
CA ARG A 29 -0.36 20.01 -13.54
C ARG A 29 -0.32 21.50 -13.27
N ASP A 30 -1.03 22.29 -14.05
CA ASP A 30 -1.17 23.74 -13.81
C ASP A 30 -1.96 24.02 -12.53
N ALA A 31 -3.13 23.38 -12.40
CA ALA A 31 -4.03 23.60 -11.27
C ALA A 31 -3.44 23.14 -9.93
N ARG A 32 -2.59 22.08 -9.95
CA ARG A 32 -2.03 21.45 -8.75
C ARG A 32 -0.57 21.83 -8.45
N GLY A 33 0.03 22.73 -9.24
CA GLY A 33 1.42 23.17 -9.04
C GLY A 33 2.46 22.07 -9.31
N LEU A 34 2.21 21.21 -10.30
CA LEU A 34 3.08 20.07 -10.65
C LEU A 34 4.04 20.37 -11.81
N ARG A 35 3.95 21.56 -12.45
CA ARG A 35 4.86 21.93 -13.54
C ARG A 35 6.31 21.90 -13.09
N GLY A 36 7.16 21.24 -13.87
CA GLY A 36 8.58 21.08 -13.58
C GLY A 36 8.91 19.98 -12.57
N LEU A 37 7.89 19.37 -11.90
CA LEU A 37 8.09 18.23 -10.98
C LEU A 37 7.91 16.88 -11.69
N LEU A 38 7.29 16.86 -12.86
CA LEU A 38 7.01 15.65 -13.64
C LEU A 38 7.64 15.76 -15.03
N PRO A 39 8.01 14.62 -15.67
CA PRO A 39 8.41 14.59 -17.08
C PRO A 39 7.37 15.27 -17.98
N PRO A 40 7.75 15.96 -19.06
CA PRO A 40 6.81 16.71 -19.89
C PRO A 40 5.68 15.87 -20.53
N ALA A 41 5.99 14.63 -20.90
CA ALA A 41 5.00 13.72 -21.48
C ALA A 41 3.96 13.32 -20.43
N VAL A 42 2.69 13.24 -20.86
CA VAL A 42 1.60 12.67 -20.08
C VAL A 42 1.46 11.20 -20.44
N SER A 43 1.50 10.33 -19.44
CA SER A 43 1.25 8.90 -19.61
C SER A 43 -0.23 8.58 -19.46
N THR A 44 -0.64 7.41 -19.98
CA THR A 44 -1.93 6.81 -19.64
C THR A 44 -1.75 5.73 -18.59
N MET A 45 -2.82 5.37 -17.88
CA MET A 45 -2.82 4.27 -16.93
C MET A 45 -2.35 2.96 -17.59
N GLU A 46 -2.78 2.68 -18.83
CA GLU A 46 -2.39 1.48 -19.57
C GLU A 46 -0.88 1.44 -19.83
N LEU A 47 -0.28 2.60 -20.14
CA LEU A 47 1.17 2.68 -20.35
C LEU A 47 1.92 2.49 -19.03
N GLN A 48 1.42 3.04 -17.91
CA GLN A 48 1.99 2.84 -16.59
C GLN A 48 1.92 1.36 -16.16
N VAL A 49 0.77 0.71 -16.36
CA VAL A 49 0.59 -0.74 -16.14
C VAL A 49 1.61 -1.52 -16.95
N LYS A 50 1.70 -1.27 -18.27
CA LYS A 50 2.65 -1.98 -19.15
C LYS A 50 4.10 -1.84 -18.68
N ARG A 51 4.52 -0.64 -18.28
CA ARG A 51 5.88 -0.39 -17.75
C ARG A 51 6.12 -1.16 -16.46
N THR A 52 5.15 -1.14 -15.55
CA THR A 52 5.26 -1.81 -14.25
C THR A 52 5.32 -3.33 -14.41
N LEU A 53 4.50 -3.91 -15.28
CA LEU A 53 4.56 -5.34 -15.59
C LEU A 53 5.93 -5.73 -16.15
N ALA A 54 6.49 -4.94 -17.08
CA ALA A 54 7.83 -5.20 -17.62
C ALA A 54 8.95 -5.12 -16.56
N LEU A 55 8.75 -4.35 -15.49
CA LEU A 55 9.67 -4.32 -14.35
C LEU A 55 9.46 -5.52 -13.43
N LEU A 56 8.20 -5.90 -13.16
CA LEU A 56 7.85 -7.08 -12.36
C LEU A 56 8.37 -8.38 -12.99
N ASP A 57 8.37 -8.47 -14.32
CA ASP A 57 8.92 -9.61 -15.08
C ASP A 57 10.43 -9.76 -14.91
N ARG A 58 11.13 -8.68 -14.56
CA ARG A 58 12.59 -8.71 -14.28
C ARG A 58 12.91 -9.11 -12.84
N CYS A 59 11.92 -9.14 -11.96
CA CYS A 59 12.14 -9.54 -10.57
C CYS A 59 12.40 -11.04 -10.49
N PRO A 60 13.57 -11.46 -9.94
CA PRO A 60 13.99 -12.85 -9.96
C PRO A 60 13.18 -13.76 -9.02
N THR A 61 12.61 -13.21 -7.95
CA THR A 61 11.86 -13.98 -6.94
C THR A 61 10.50 -13.37 -6.67
N ALA A 62 9.60 -14.16 -6.06
CA ALA A 62 8.31 -13.67 -5.60
C ALA A 62 8.47 -12.58 -4.52
N LEU A 63 9.49 -12.68 -3.66
CA LEU A 63 9.80 -11.64 -2.69
C LEU A 63 10.21 -10.32 -3.36
N ASP A 64 11.02 -10.37 -4.43
CA ASP A 64 11.41 -9.16 -5.17
C ASP A 64 10.20 -8.51 -5.84
N LYS A 65 9.28 -9.32 -6.41
CA LYS A 65 8.00 -8.83 -6.93
C LYS A 65 7.15 -8.19 -5.82
N PHE A 66 7.08 -8.82 -4.65
CA PHE A 66 6.41 -8.26 -3.48
C PHE A 66 6.99 -6.89 -3.11
N LEU A 67 8.31 -6.78 -2.97
CA LEU A 67 8.98 -5.52 -2.61
C LEU A 67 8.71 -4.40 -3.62
N MET A 68 8.65 -4.75 -4.90
CA MET A 68 8.31 -3.80 -5.94
C MET A 68 6.85 -3.35 -5.84
N LEU A 69 5.91 -4.28 -5.64
CA LEU A 69 4.48 -3.99 -5.45
C LEU A 69 4.24 -3.20 -4.15
N ASP A 70 4.95 -3.52 -3.07
CA ASP A 70 4.89 -2.79 -1.81
C ASP A 70 5.36 -1.34 -1.97
N SER A 71 6.44 -1.13 -2.71
CA SER A 71 6.91 0.22 -3.06
C SER A 71 5.91 0.98 -3.92
N LEU A 72 5.29 0.30 -4.89
CA LEU A 72 4.26 0.90 -5.73
C LEU A 72 3.03 1.31 -4.89
N HIS A 73 2.55 0.44 -4.02
CA HIS A 73 1.42 0.71 -3.13
C HIS A 73 1.70 1.93 -2.22
N ALA A 74 2.95 2.13 -1.82
CA ALA A 74 3.34 3.26 -0.99
C ALA A 74 3.51 4.58 -1.77
N THR A 75 3.49 4.55 -3.10
CA THR A 75 3.75 5.72 -3.94
C THR A 75 2.63 6.05 -4.92
N ASP A 76 1.89 5.05 -5.39
CA ASP A 76 0.77 5.18 -6.35
C ASP A 76 -0.22 4.04 -6.11
N GLU A 77 -1.19 4.28 -5.23
CA GLU A 77 -2.16 3.29 -4.79
C GLU A 77 -3.10 2.88 -5.91
N ASP A 78 -3.51 3.82 -6.78
CA ASP A 78 -4.38 3.55 -7.91
C ASP A 78 -3.73 2.56 -8.90
N LEU A 79 -2.47 2.78 -9.25
CA LEU A 79 -1.73 1.89 -10.13
C LEU A 79 -1.48 0.52 -9.49
N TYR A 80 -1.19 0.48 -8.18
CA TYR A 80 -1.03 -0.77 -7.44
C TYR A 80 -2.31 -1.62 -7.51
N PHE A 81 -3.46 -1.04 -7.17
CA PHE A 81 -4.72 -1.78 -7.21
C PHE A 81 -5.16 -2.11 -8.63
N LYS A 82 -4.90 -1.24 -9.60
CA LYS A 82 -5.15 -1.54 -11.02
C LYS A 82 -4.41 -2.80 -11.47
N ILE A 83 -3.13 -2.94 -11.11
CA ILE A 83 -2.35 -4.13 -11.43
C ILE A 83 -2.86 -5.35 -10.66
N LEU A 84 -3.13 -5.21 -9.36
CA LEU A 84 -3.58 -6.32 -8.55
C LEU A 84 -4.94 -6.86 -9.01
N ILE A 85 -5.86 -6.01 -9.43
CA ILE A 85 -7.19 -6.39 -9.92
C ILE A 85 -7.11 -7.01 -11.31
N ASP A 86 -6.41 -6.38 -12.25
CA ASP A 86 -6.36 -6.85 -13.64
C ASP A 86 -5.58 -8.15 -13.80
N TYR A 87 -4.61 -8.41 -12.90
CA TYR A 87 -3.71 -9.56 -12.93
C TYR A 87 -3.76 -10.33 -11.60
N ILE A 88 -4.98 -10.51 -11.05
CA ILE A 88 -5.17 -11.08 -9.71
C ILE A 88 -4.59 -12.49 -9.57
N ASP A 89 -4.71 -13.32 -10.60
CA ASP A 89 -4.20 -14.70 -10.59
C ASP A 89 -2.67 -14.74 -10.47
N ASP A 90 -1.97 -13.76 -11.05
CA ASP A 90 -0.52 -13.68 -11.02
C ASP A 90 0.00 -13.07 -9.72
N TYR A 91 -0.69 -12.04 -9.18
CA TYR A 91 -0.15 -11.24 -8.07
C TYR A 91 -0.79 -11.50 -6.71
N MET A 92 -1.96 -12.16 -6.63
CA MET A 92 -2.50 -12.62 -5.34
C MET A 92 -1.50 -13.53 -4.58
N PRO A 93 -0.84 -14.51 -5.23
CA PRO A 93 0.17 -15.32 -4.55
C PRO A 93 1.43 -14.55 -4.14
N VAL A 94 1.67 -13.40 -4.73
CA VAL A 94 2.80 -12.51 -4.40
C VAL A 94 2.46 -11.63 -3.20
N VAL A 95 1.29 -10.99 -3.19
CA VAL A 95 0.91 -10.06 -2.11
C VAL A 95 0.36 -10.76 -0.88
N TYR A 96 -0.03 -12.04 -1.00
CA TYR A 96 -0.55 -12.85 0.09
C TYR A 96 0.11 -14.23 0.13
N THR A 97 -0.65 -15.31 0.38
CA THR A 97 -0.10 -16.67 0.43
C THR A 97 0.26 -17.19 -0.97
N PRO A 98 1.45 -17.81 -1.15
CA PRO A 98 2.41 -18.22 -0.13
C PRO A 98 3.48 -17.16 0.23
N THR A 99 3.72 -16.15 -0.59
CA THR A 99 4.86 -15.22 -0.47
C THR A 99 4.83 -14.44 0.86
N VAL A 100 3.66 -14.09 1.37
CA VAL A 100 3.51 -13.36 2.64
C VAL A 100 4.14 -14.08 3.84
N GLY A 101 4.27 -15.40 3.80
CA GLY A 101 5.00 -16.16 4.81
C GLY A 101 6.46 -15.74 4.89
N GLU A 102 7.15 -15.68 3.74
CA GLU A 102 8.53 -15.21 3.64
C GLU A 102 8.64 -13.72 4.00
N VAL A 103 7.66 -12.91 3.58
CA VAL A 103 7.58 -11.49 3.96
C VAL A 103 7.56 -11.33 5.48
N CYS A 104 6.72 -12.08 6.19
CA CYS A 104 6.67 -12.03 7.65
C CYS A 104 7.99 -12.48 8.29
N GLN A 105 8.64 -13.53 7.77
CA GLN A 105 9.94 -13.98 8.29
C GLN A 105 11.05 -12.95 8.13
N LYS A 106 10.98 -12.15 7.07
CA LYS A 106 11.98 -11.11 6.73
C LYS A 106 11.51 -9.70 7.07
N PHE A 107 10.38 -9.54 7.71
CA PHE A 107 9.68 -8.27 7.87
C PHE A 107 10.60 -7.14 8.37
N SER A 108 11.35 -7.35 9.44
CA SER A 108 12.26 -6.35 10.01
C SER A 108 13.41 -5.95 9.08
N HIS A 109 13.79 -6.81 8.12
CA HIS A 109 14.83 -6.51 7.14
C HIS A 109 14.30 -5.77 5.90
N ILE A 110 13.01 -5.93 5.59
CA ILE A 110 12.38 -5.38 4.39
C ILE A 110 11.43 -4.21 4.68
N TYR A 111 11.18 -3.90 5.95
CA TYR A 111 10.30 -2.80 6.36
C TYR A 111 10.78 -1.47 5.79
N ARG A 112 9.93 -0.80 5.03
CA ARG A 112 10.23 0.48 4.37
C ARG A 112 9.15 1.52 4.60
N TYR A 113 7.91 1.10 4.62
CA TYR A 113 6.75 2.00 4.66
C TYR A 113 5.85 1.63 5.83
N PRO A 114 5.49 2.61 6.67
CA PRO A 114 4.55 2.36 7.77
C PRO A 114 3.15 2.09 7.18
N ARG A 115 2.53 1.00 7.65
CA ARG A 115 1.13 0.69 7.35
C ARG A 115 0.47 0.15 8.59
N GLY A 116 -0.75 0.66 8.85
CA GLY A 116 -1.56 0.21 9.96
C GLY A 116 -1.06 0.64 11.33
N ALA A 117 -1.61 0.03 12.36
CA ALA A 117 -1.34 0.33 13.75
C ALA A 117 -0.55 -0.82 14.40
N PHE A 118 0.58 -0.49 15.03
CA PHE A 118 1.34 -1.42 15.86
C PHE A 118 1.04 -1.13 17.32
N ILE A 119 0.45 -2.10 18.02
CA ILE A 119 0.04 -1.97 19.42
C ILE A 119 0.80 -2.99 20.25
N SER A 120 1.62 -2.52 21.17
CA SER A 120 2.40 -3.37 22.07
C SER A 120 1.77 -3.46 23.46
N ILE A 121 2.24 -4.42 24.29
CA ILE A 121 1.83 -4.52 25.68
C ILE A 121 2.15 -3.24 26.49
N ASN A 122 3.17 -2.49 26.07
CA ASN A 122 3.55 -1.23 26.70
C ASN A 122 2.54 -0.10 26.45
N ASP A 123 1.65 -0.28 25.48
CA ASP A 123 0.63 0.69 25.08
C ASP A 123 -0.70 0.44 25.81
N LYS A 124 -0.71 -0.38 26.87
CA LYS A 124 -1.90 -0.65 27.67
C LYS A 124 -2.53 0.65 28.18
N GLY A 125 -3.81 0.85 27.85
CA GLY A 125 -4.57 2.06 28.18
C GLY A 125 -4.44 3.19 27.16
N ARG A 126 -3.60 3.05 26.13
CA ARG A 126 -3.38 4.07 25.07
C ARG A 126 -3.81 3.63 23.68
N VAL A 127 -4.52 2.51 23.56
CA VAL A 127 -4.94 1.94 22.26
C VAL A 127 -5.74 2.95 21.42
N ARG A 128 -6.64 3.70 22.07
CA ARG A 128 -7.42 4.74 21.38
C ARG A 128 -6.52 5.80 20.75
N GLU A 129 -5.55 6.32 21.49
CA GLU A 129 -4.59 7.31 21.01
C GLU A 129 -3.81 6.80 19.79
N ILE A 130 -3.39 5.52 19.82
CA ILE A 130 -2.66 4.90 18.69
C ILE A 130 -3.54 4.82 17.45
N ILE A 131 -4.80 4.39 17.60
CA ILE A 131 -5.73 4.33 16.47
C ILE A 131 -6.03 5.73 15.92
N GLU A 132 -6.19 6.73 16.79
CA GLU A 132 -6.41 8.13 16.39
C GLU A 132 -5.19 8.75 15.68
N ASN A 133 -3.99 8.20 15.83
CA ASN A 133 -2.79 8.59 15.06
C ASN A 133 -2.74 8.01 13.65
N CYS A 134 -3.60 7.03 13.33
CA CYS A 134 -3.66 6.49 11.97
C CYS A 134 -4.30 7.52 11.01
N PRO A 135 -3.87 7.56 9.76
CA PRO A 135 -4.34 8.57 8.80
C PRO A 135 -5.80 8.35 8.34
N ASN A 136 -6.39 7.21 8.66
CA ASN A 136 -7.73 6.84 8.23
C ASN A 136 -8.78 7.63 9.01
N GLU A 137 -9.60 8.45 8.34
CA GLU A 137 -10.70 9.20 8.98
C GLU A 137 -11.90 8.29 9.32
N GLU A 138 -12.19 7.34 8.45
CA GLU A 138 -13.24 6.35 8.60
C GLU A 138 -12.69 4.95 8.29
N VAL A 139 -13.00 3.97 9.13
CA VAL A 139 -12.57 2.58 8.96
C VAL A 139 -13.78 1.66 8.94
N ASP A 140 -13.98 0.95 7.83
CA ASP A 140 -15.05 -0.04 7.69
C ASP A 140 -14.58 -1.45 8.08
N VAL A 141 -13.29 -1.76 7.84
CA VAL A 141 -12.71 -3.09 8.09
C VAL A 141 -11.36 -3.01 8.78
N ILE A 142 -11.24 -3.76 9.86
CA ILE A 142 -9.97 -3.97 10.57
C ILE A 142 -9.59 -5.44 10.49
N VAL A 143 -8.35 -5.74 10.14
CA VAL A 143 -7.77 -7.08 10.28
C VAL A 143 -6.68 -7.01 11.35
N VAL A 144 -6.86 -7.79 12.42
CA VAL A 144 -5.98 -7.79 13.60
C VAL A 144 -5.23 -9.10 13.68
N THR A 145 -3.95 -9.05 14.02
CA THR A 145 -3.17 -10.24 14.38
C THR A 145 -2.34 -9.99 15.64
N ASP A 146 -2.21 -10.99 16.49
CA ASP A 146 -1.24 -11.00 17.57
C ASP A 146 0.13 -11.58 17.15
N GLY A 147 0.21 -12.07 15.92
CA GLY A 147 1.41 -12.66 15.33
C GLY A 147 1.81 -14.03 15.92
N GLN A 148 1.07 -14.57 16.90
CA GLN A 148 1.46 -15.80 17.61
C GLN A 148 1.37 -17.05 16.74
N ARG A 149 0.51 -17.03 15.71
CA ARG A 149 0.40 -18.15 14.79
C ARG A 149 0.25 -17.69 13.35
N ILE A 150 1.36 -17.54 12.67
CA ILE A 150 1.41 -17.14 11.27
C ILE A 150 1.54 -18.40 10.40
N LEU A 151 0.44 -18.84 9.80
CA LEU A 151 0.39 -20.03 8.94
C LEU A 151 1.03 -21.26 9.62
N GLY A 152 1.93 -21.96 8.92
CA GLY A 152 2.77 -23.02 9.47
C GLY A 152 4.09 -22.54 10.11
N LEU A 153 4.31 -21.23 10.20
CA LEU A 153 5.59 -20.64 10.64
C LEU A 153 5.66 -20.42 12.16
N GLY A 154 4.52 -20.50 12.86
CA GLY A 154 4.44 -20.29 14.31
C GLY A 154 4.40 -18.83 14.70
N ASP A 155 4.97 -18.50 15.87
CA ASP A 155 4.99 -17.16 16.44
C ASP A 155 6.08 -16.30 15.77
N LEU A 156 5.64 -15.23 15.12
CA LEU A 156 6.50 -14.22 14.48
C LEU A 156 6.33 -12.84 15.15
N GLY A 157 5.50 -12.75 16.19
CA GLY A 157 5.23 -11.51 16.90
C GLY A 157 4.80 -10.39 15.96
N ILE A 158 5.36 -9.21 16.16
CA ILE A 158 5.05 -8.00 15.38
C ILE A 158 5.33 -8.15 13.87
N ASN A 159 6.21 -9.07 13.48
CA ASN A 159 6.49 -9.36 12.07
C ASN A 159 5.28 -9.98 11.34
N GLY A 160 4.29 -10.48 12.09
CA GLY A 160 3.03 -10.95 11.54
C GLY A 160 2.20 -9.90 10.81
N MET A 161 2.53 -8.60 10.91
CA MET A 161 1.82 -7.49 10.25
C MET A 161 1.69 -7.66 8.73
N GLY A 162 2.56 -8.41 8.08
CA GLY A 162 2.42 -8.73 6.66
C GLY A 162 1.10 -9.43 6.31
N ILE A 163 0.54 -10.23 7.25
CA ILE A 163 -0.72 -10.95 7.04
C ILE A 163 -1.93 -9.99 6.91
N PRO A 164 -2.22 -9.11 7.91
CA PRO A 164 -3.33 -8.17 7.77
C PRO A 164 -3.16 -7.22 6.58
N CYS A 165 -1.94 -6.76 6.29
CA CYS A 165 -1.68 -5.90 5.13
C CYS A 165 -2.05 -6.60 3.81
N GLY A 166 -1.55 -7.82 3.58
CA GLY A 166 -1.85 -8.58 2.36
C GLY A 166 -3.34 -8.95 2.27
N LYS A 167 -3.96 -9.34 3.40
CA LYS A 167 -5.39 -9.67 3.43
C LYS A 167 -6.26 -8.47 3.06
N LEU A 168 -5.98 -7.28 3.58
CA LEU A 168 -6.75 -6.08 3.25
C LEU A 168 -6.55 -5.63 1.80
N SER A 169 -5.36 -5.80 1.23
CA SER A 169 -5.16 -5.59 -0.21
C SER A 169 -6.08 -6.48 -1.06
N LEU A 170 -6.29 -7.75 -0.64
CA LEU A 170 -7.24 -8.64 -1.32
C LEU A 170 -8.71 -8.26 -1.07
N TYR A 171 -9.05 -7.72 0.11
CA TYR A 171 -10.41 -7.23 0.37
C TYR A 171 -10.75 -6.04 -0.53
N THR A 172 -9.79 -5.16 -0.77
CA THR A 172 -9.95 -4.09 -1.77
C THR A 172 -10.07 -4.68 -3.18
N ALA A 173 -9.12 -5.49 -3.60
CA ALA A 173 -9.08 -5.99 -4.97
C ALA A 173 -10.23 -6.92 -5.33
N CYS A 174 -10.69 -7.80 -4.40
CA CYS A 174 -11.69 -8.83 -4.68
C CYS A 174 -13.09 -8.47 -4.19
N ALA A 175 -13.23 -7.62 -3.17
CA ALA A 175 -14.51 -7.27 -2.58
C ALA A 175 -14.88 -5.78 -2.76
N GLY A 176 -14.00 -4.97 -3.35
CA GLY A 176 -14.27 -3.55 -3.63
C GLY A 176 -14.33 -2.67 -2.40
N ILE A 177 -13.72 -3.09 -1.28
CA ILE A 177 -13.60 -2.23 -0.10
C ILE A 177 -12.57 -1.15 -0.39
N ALA A 178 -12.94 0.11 -0.20
CA ALA A 178 -12.04 1.24 -0.43
C ALA A 178 -10.80 1.13 0.48
N PRO A 179 -9.57 1.26 -0.07
CA PRO A 179 -8.34 1.02 0.69
C PRO A 179 -8.19 1.96 1.88
N GLU A 180 -8.60 3.21 1.74
CA GLU A 180 -8.60 4.21 2.83
C GLU A 180 -9.53 3.85 4.00
N LYS A 181 -10.46 2.90 3.79
CA LYS A 181 -11.40 2.39 4.82
C LYS A 181 -10.92 1.10 5.48
N THR A 182 -9.70 0.70 5.23
CA THR A 182 -9.11 -0.53 5.79
C THR A 182 -7.97 -0.20 6.76
N LEU A 183 -7.88 -0.94 7.87
CA LEU A 183 -6.82 -0.75 8.86
C LEU A 183 -6.22 -2.09 9.28
N PRO A 184 -4.96 -2.39 8.95
CA PRO A 184 -4.24 -3.53 9.51
C PRO A 184 -3.72 -3.19 10.91
N VAL A 185 -3.83 -4.16 11.85
CA VAL A 185 -3.43 -3.99 13.26
C VAL A 185 -2.67 -5.21 13.76
#